data_c353ed8607a25de51d5d795f48eab817
#
_entry.id   c353ed8607a25de51d5d795f48eab817
#
_cell.length_a   1.000
_cell.length_b   1.000
_cell.length_c   1.000
_cell.angle_alpha   90.00
_cell.angle_beta   90.00
_cell.angle_gamma   90.00
#
_symmetry.space_group_name_H-M   'P 1'
#
loop_
_entity.id
_entity.type
_entity.pdbx_description
1 polymer ?
#
loop_
_entity_poly.entity_id
_entity_poly.type
_entity_poly.pdbx_seq_one_letter_code
_entity_poly.pdbx_strand_id
1 'polypeptide(L)'
;MKKSLLALAVLGAFAGAASAQSSVTIYGSIDLGIAKSNGGTAGNSGGAAGNGAQARAYTLQHANTNRLGFRGNEDLGGGMSAQFQIEHRFNADTGTLNDPNVFWQGRSYVQLSHAAAGRVYLGRDYGPAFWPAVKSDPFGWDG
;
A
#
# COMPACT_ATOMS: atom_id res chain seq x y z
N MET A 1 -40.52 -37.57 1.52
CA MET A 1 -40.60 -36.35 2.34
C MET A 1 -39.41 -36.17 3.28
N LYS A 2 -38.88 -37.18 4.01
CA LYS A 2 -37.72 -36.99 4.92
C LYS A 2 -36.40 -36.65 4.20
N LYS A 3 -36.17 -37.18 2.99
CA LYS A 3 -34.96 -36.96 2.18
C LYS A 3 -34.90 -35.52 1.62
N SER A 4 -36.04 -34.94 1.27
CA SER A 4 -36.13 -33.54 0.77
C SER A 4 -35.92 -32.49 1.88
N LEU A 5 -36.36 -32.81 3.11
CA LEU A 5 -36.11 -31.97 4.28
C LEU A 5 -34.62 -31.95 4.66
N LEU A 6 -33.95 -33.09 4.55
CA LEU A 6 -32.52 -33.21 4.81
C LEU A 6 -31.70 -32.44 3.76
N ALA A 7 -32.06 -32.53 2.50
CA ALA A 7 -31.43 -31.77 1.42
C ALA A 7 -31.64 -30.24 1.61
N LEU A 8 -32.80 -29.81 2.03
CA LEU A 8 -33.10 -28.41 2.30
C LEU A 8 -32.32 -27.87 3.51
N ALA A 9 -32.17 -28.69 4.56
CA ALA A 9 -31.38 -28.32 5.74
C ALA A 9 -29.89 -28.20 5.42
N VAL A 10 -29.35 -29.09 4.57
CA VAL A 10 -27.96 -29.03 4.10
C VAL A 10 -27.76 -27.78 3.22
N LEU A 11 -28.65 -27.51 2.26
CA LEU A 11 -28.59 -26.30 1.44
C LEU A 11 -28.73 -25.02 2.28
N GLY A 12 -29.56 -25.00 3.30
CA GLY A 12 -29.72 -23.88 4.23
C GLY A 12 -28.47 -23.65 5.09
N ALA A 13 -27.75 -24.71 5.50
CA ALA A 13 -26.49 -24.61 6.22
C ALA A 13 -25.36 -24.02 5.35
N PHE A 14 -25.35 -24.30 4.04
CA PHE A 14 -24.37 -23.70 3.11
C PHE A 14 -24.75 -22.29 2.69
N ALA A 15 -26.03 -21.90 2.70
CA ALA A 15 -26.44 -20.54 2.34
C ALA A 15 -25.99 -19.47 3.38
N GLY A 16 -25.77 -19.85 4.64
CA GLY A 16 -25.24 -18.98 5.68
C GLY A 16 -23.74 -18.67 5.56
N ALA A 17 -22.99 -19.46 4.78
CA ALA A 17 -21.55 -19.26 4.61
C ALA A 17 -21.19 -18.28 3.46
N ALA A 18 -22.17 -17.83 2.68
CA ALA A 18 -21.93 -17.01 1.47
C ALA A 18 -21.90 -15.50 1.74
N SER A 19 -21.74 -15.06 2.99
CA SER A 19 -21.65 -13.63 3.35
C SER A 19 -20.21 -13.13 3.53
N ALA A 20 -19.25 -13.75 2.85
CA ALA A 20 -17.90 -13.23 2.78
C ALA A 20 -17.91 -11.96 1.91
N GLN A 21 -17.96 -10.79 2.54
CA GLN A 21 -17.90 -9.53 1.82
C GLN A 21 -16.44 -9.23 1.46
N SER A 22 -16.03 -9.72 0.29
CA SER A 22 -14.74 -9.36 -0.30
C SER A 22 -14.71 -7.87 -0.60
N SER A 23 -13.70 -7.18 -0.14
CA SER A 23 -13.50 -5.77 -0.46
C SER A 23 -12.16 -5.55 -1.15
N VAL A 24 -12.18 -4.90 -2.30
CA VAL A 24 -10.96 -4.42 -2.95
C VAL A 24 -11.01 -2.90 -3.00
N THR A 25 -9.99 -2.26 -2.46
CA THR A 25 -9.84 -0.81 -2.45
C THR A 25 -8.66 -0.42 -3.32
N ILE A 26 -8.89 0.50 -4.24
CA ILE A 26 -7.83 1.20 -4.95
C ILE A 26 -7.48 2.43 -4.12
N TYR A 27 -6.21 2.68 -3.89
CA TYR A 27 -5.74 3.84 -3.14
C TYR A 27 -4.48 4.42 -3.80
N GLY A 28 -4.15 5.63 -3.46
CA GLY A 28 -2.92 6.25 -3.94
C GLY A 28 -2.80 7.70 -3.47
N SER A 29 -1.68 8.30 -3.83
CA SER A 29 -1.41 9.71 -3.65
C SER A 29 -0.57 10.22 -4.81
N ILE A 30 -0.85 11.43 -5.23
CA ILE A 30 -0.03 12.20 -6.17
C ILE A 30 0.37 13.47 -5.44
N ASP A 31 1.69 13.62 -5.26
CA ASP A 31 2.29 14.82 -4.71
C ASP A 31 3.13 15.46 -5.82
N LEU A 32 2.76 16.65 -6.24
CA LEU A 32 3.44 17.37 -7.29
C LEU A 32 3.36 18.88 -6.99
N GLY A 33 4.50 19.49 -6.88
CA GLY A 33 4.63 20.92 -6.61
C GLY A 33 5.59 21.63 -7.56
N ILE A 34 5.50 22.95 -7.58
CA ILE A 34 6.45 23.80 -8.30
C ILE A 34 7.44 24.36 -7.27
N ALA A 35 8.70 24.05 -7.45
CA ALA A 35 9.78 24.58 -6.65
C ALA A 35 10.67 25.52 -7.46
N LYS A 36 11.22 26.53 -6.78
CA LYS A 36 12.23 27.42 -7.33
C LYS A 36 13.47 27.36 -6.46
N SER A 37 14.57 26.90 -7.03
CA SER A 37 15.86 26.91 -6.36
C SER A 37 16.42 28.34 -6.28
N ASN A 38 17.10 28.66 -5.18
CA ASN A 38 17.83 29.92 -4.99
C ASN A 38 19.26 29.89 -5.59
N GLY A 39 19.64 28.79 -6.28
CA GLY A 39 20.96 28.62 -6.88
C GLY A 39 22.02 28.08 -5.91
N GLY A 40 21.62 27.66 -4.70
CA GLY A 40 22.51 26.98 -3.76
C GLY A 40 22.85 25.55 -4.21
N THR A 41 23.88 24.96 -3.61
CA THR A 41 24.18 23.54 -3.78
C THR A 41 23.05 22.75 -3.11
N ALA A 42 22.32 21.93 -3.86
CA ALA A 42 21.29 21.08 -3.29
C ALA A 42 21.94 20.15 -2.27
N GLY A 43 21.68 20.33 -1.01
CA GLY A 43 21.90 19.32 0.01
C GLY A 43 21.09 18.09 -0.39
N ASN A 44 21.67 16.92 -0.21
CA ASN A 44 21.10 15.64 -0.58
C ASN A 44 19.83 15.34 0.26
N SER A 45 18.73 16.00 -0.05
CA SER A 45 17.42 15.73 0.54
C SER A 45 16.77 14.64 -0.33
N GLY A 46 16.82 13.43 0.18
CA GLY A 46 16.42 12.17 -0.42
C GLY A 46 15.41 12.23 -1.55
N GLY A 47 15.84 11.90 -2.76
CA GLY A 47 14.90 11.50 -3.79
C GLY A 47 15.17 11.91 -5.22
N ALA A 48 15.91 12.92 -5.52
CA ALA A 48 16.37 13.16 -6.88
C ALA A 48 17.87 13.40 -6.85
N ALA A 49 18.62 12.72 -7.69
CA ALA A 49 20.04 12.96 -7.86
C ALA A 49 20.27 14.42 -8.20
N GLY A 50 20.64 15.20 -7.18
CA GLY A 50 20.97 16.61 -7.33
C GLY A 50 22.21 16.74 -8.18
N ASN A 51 22.06 16.98 -9.45
CA ASN A 51 23.13 17.51 -10.28
C ASN A 51 23.45 18.91 -9.74
N GLY A 52 24.70 19.11 -9.31
CA GLY A 52 25.16 20.34 -8.70
C GLY A 52 24.71 21.59 -9.45
N ALA A 53 24.49 22.66 -8.71
CA ALA A 53 23.99 23.96 -9.15
C ALA A 53 22.66 23.85 -9.89
N GLN A 54 21.59 23.65 -9.14
CA GLN A 54 20.25 23.83 -9.70
C GLN A 54 20.09 25.26 -10.19
N ALA A 55 19.86 25.40 -11.49
CA ALA A 55 19.57 26.68 -12.10
C ALA A 55 18.40 27.33 -11.34
N ARG A 56 18.37 28.67 -11.27
CA ARG A 56 17.25 29.44 -10.67
C ARG A 56 15.94 29.29 -11.44
N ALA A 57 15.73 28.13 -12.07
CA ALA A 57 14.55 27.81 -12.84
C ALA A 57 13.45 27.23 -11.92
N TYR A 58 12.22 27.40 -12.34
CA TYR A 58 11.12 26.64 -11.76
C TYR A 58 11.20 25.20 -12.24
N THR A 59 11.03 24.26 -11.31
CA THR A 59 11.03 22.83 -11.56
C THR A 59 9.80 22.20 -10.94
N LEU A 60 9.29 21.14 -11.55
CA LEU A 60 8.32 20.26 -10.91
C LEU A 60 9.07 19.34 -9.95
N GLN A 61 8.59 19.21 -8.73
CA GLN A 61 9.16 18.38 -7.69
C GLN A 61 8.04 17.73 -6.87
N HIS A 62 8.36 16.63 -6.24
CA HIS A 62 7.50 15.99 -5.24
C HIS A 62 8.25 15.89 -3.91
N ALA A 63 7.58 16.16 -2.82
CA ALA A 63 8.12 16.00 -1.46
C ALA A 63 7.94 14.57 -0.98
N ASN A 64 6.82 13.94 -1.37
CA ASN A 64 6.50 12.57 -0.98
C ASN A 64 6.46 11.64 -2.21
N THR A 65 6.62 10.35 -1.99
CA THR A 65 6.57 9.35 -3.05
C THR A 65 5.15 9.16 -3.57
N ASN A 66 4.97 9.39 -4.87
CA ASN A 66 3.70 9.12 -5.55
C ASN A 66 3.45 7.61 -5.59
N ARG A 67 2.21 7.20 -5.36
CA ARG A 67 1.87 5.79 -5.26
C ARG A 67 0.48 5.48 -5.81
N LEU A 68 0.33 4.29 -6.34
CA LEU A 68 -0.93 3.65 -6.69
C LEU A 68 -0.93 2.25 -6.12
N GLY A 69 -1.95 1.90 -5.37
CA GLY A 69 -2.02 0.61 -4.72
C GLY A 69 -3.40 -0.01 -4.73
N PHE A 70 -3.39 -1.31 -4.49
CA PHE A 70 -4.57 -2.13 -4.33
C PHE A 70 -4.44 -2.88 -3.00
N ARG A 71 -5.50 -2.92 -2.25
CA ARG A 71 -5.59 -3.73 -1.04
C ARG A 71 -6.95 -4.40 -0.98
N GLY A 72 -6.96 -5.62 -0.51
CA GLY A 72 -8.20 -6.36 -0.33
C GLY A 72 -8.23 -7.08 1.01
N ASN A 73 -9.43 -7.34 1.47
CA ASN A 73 -9.70 -8.14 2.64
C ASN A 73 -10.86 -9.08 2.35
N GLU A 74 -10.69 -10.34 2.71
CA GLU A 74 -11.66 -11.41 2.59
C GLU A 74 -11.91 -12.00 3.96
N ASP A 75 -13.15 -12.08 4.38
CA ASP A 75 -13.55 -12.85 5.57
C ASP A 75 -13.74 -14.32 5.17
N LEU A 76 -12.94 -15.20 5.74
CA LEU A 76 -12.99 -16.65 5.47
C LEU A 76 -13.91 -17.39 6.43
N GLY A 77 -14.56 -16.68 7.35
CA GLY A 77 -15.37 -17.27 8.40
C GLY A 77 -14.54 -17.87 9.53
N GLY A 78 -15.21 -18.29 10.61
CA GLY A 78 -14.53 -18.91 11.76
C GLY A 78 -13.50 -18.03 12.46
N GLY A 79 -13.55 -16.71 12.28
CA GLY A 79 -12.56 -15.76 12.81
C GLY A 79 -11.29 -15.68 11.97
N MET A 80 -11.30 -16.23 10.76
CA MET A 80 -10.20 -16.15 9.79
C MET A 80 -10.43 -15.06 8.76
N SER A 81 -9.35 -14.39 8.32
CA SER A 81 -9.38 -13.46 7.20
C SER A 81 -8.10 -13.54 6.37
N ALA A 82 -8.23 -13.31 5.08
CA ALA A 82 -7.12 -13.14 4.15
C ALA A 82 -7.03 -11.68 3.70
N GLN A 83 -5.82 -11.15 3.61
CA GLN A 83 -5.58 -9.79 3.13
C GLN A 83 -4.45 -9.80 2.10
N PHE A 84 -4.51 -8.86 1.17
CA PHE A 84 -3.38 -8.54 0.31
C PHE A 84 -3.21 -7.04 0.18
N GLN A 85 -1.99 -6.63 -0.14
CA GLN A 85 -1.69 -5.27 -0.56
C GLN A 85 -0.55 -5.28 -1.56
N ILE A 86 -0.71 -4.54 -2.66
CA ILE A 86 0.33 -4.29 -3.65
C ILE A 86 0.37 -2.79 -3.93
N GLU A 87 1.58 -2.23 -4.02
CA GLU A 87 1.78 -0.79 -4.17
C GLU A 87 2.88 -0.52 -5.19
N HIS A 88 2.50 0.20 -6.24
CA HIS A 88 3.41 0.75 -7.24
C HIS A 88 3.83 2.16 -6.84
N ARG A 89 5.10 2.51 -7.08
CA ARG A 89 5.65 3.86 -6.88
C ARG A 89 6.18 4.42 -8.18
N PHE A 90 5.89 5.68 -8.42
CA PHE A 90 6.24 6.34 -9.69
C PHE A 90 6.61 7.81 -9.49
N ASN A 91 7.29 8.38 -10.48
CA ASN A 91 7.60 9.80 -10.55
C ASN A 91 6.47 10.50 -11.32
N ALA A 92 5.68 11.32 -10.66
CA ALA A 92 4.50 11.94 -11.27
C ALA A 92 4.84 13.02 -12.29
N ASP A 93 6.02 13.61 -12.19
CA ASP A 93 6.54 14.64 -13.12
C ASP A 93 6.91 14.07 -14.49
N THR A 94 7.39 12.82 -14.53
CA THR A 94 7.89 12.16 -15.74
C THR A 94 7.06 10.95 -16.16
N GLY A 95 6.23 10.42 -15.29
CA GLY A 95 5.50 9.18 -15.50
C GLY A 95 6.36 7.91 -15.43
N THR A 96 7.62 8.02 -15.03
CA THR A 96 8.55 6.89 -14.97
C THR A 96 8.40 6.11 -13.67
N LEU A 97 8.92 4.88 -13.65
CA LEU A 97 9.06 4.10 -12.43
C LEU A 97 9.97 4.83 -11.43
N ASN A 98 9.65 4.80 -10.15
CA ASN A 98 10.54 5.33 -9.11
C ASN A 98 11.82 4.46 -8.97
N ASP A 99 11.71 3.15 -9.15
CA ASP A 99 12.83 2.22 -9.29
C ASP A 99 12.67 1.44 -10.60
N PRO A 100 13.61 1.57 -11.57
CA PRO A 100 13.48 0.94 -12.87
C PRO A 100 13.47 -0.59 -12.82
N ASN A 101 13.92 -1.20 -11.73
CA ASN A 101 14.05 -2.64 -11.59
C ASN A 101 12.88 -3.28 -10.84
N VAL A 102 12.04 -2.48 -10.16
CA VAL A 102 11.00 -3.00 -9.28
C VAL A 102 9.67 -2.29 -9.49
N PHE A 103 8.75 -2.94 -10.21
CA PHE A 103 7.43 -2.37 -10.48
C PHE A 103 6.59 -2.22 -9.19
N TRP A 104 6.46 -3.26 -8.39
CA TRP A 104 5.78 -3.24 -7.09
C TRP A 104 6.76 -2.87 -5.97
N GLN A 105 7.29 -1.65 -6.03
CA GLN A 105 8.35 -1.18 -5.13
C GLN A 105 7.89 -1.00 -3.69
N GLY A 106 6.64 -0.64 -3.48
CA GLY A 106 6.07 -0.43 -2.16
C GLY A 106 5.75 -1.73 -1.44
N ARG A 107 4.67 -1.74 -0.68
CA ARG A 107 4.18 -2.93 0.01
C ARG A 107 3.68 -3.96 -1.01
N SER A 108 4.05 -5.21 -0.85
CA SER A 108 3.61 -6.30 -1.73
C SER A 108 3.56 -7.59 -0.91
N TYR A 109 2.39 -7.88 -0.33
CA TYR A 109 2.24 -8.99 0.60
C TYR A 109 0.86 -9.64 0.55
N VAL A 110 0.80 -10.84 1.07
CA VAL A 110 -0.41 -11.53 1.48
C VAL A 110 -0.35 -11.84 2.97
N GLN A 111 -1.48 -11.82 3.64
CA GLN A 111 -1.61 -12.08 5.07
C GLN A 111 -2.79 -13.00 5.32
N LEU A 112 -2.59 -13.98 6.18
CA LEU A 112 -3.66 -14.80 6.76
C LEU A 112 -3.74 -14.49 8.25
N SER A 113 -4.93 -14.17 8.74
CA SER A 113 -5.18 -13.81 10.12
C SER A 113 -6.20 -14.74 10.73
N HIS A 114 -6.05 -14.99 12.04
CA HIS A 114 -7.06 -15.65 12.87
C HIS A 114 -7.22 -14.92 14.20
N ALA A 115 -8.43 -14.66 14.62
CA ALA A 115 -8.75 -13.82 15.76
C ALA A 115 -8.06 -14.24 17.08
N ALA A 116 -7.87 -15.56 17.29
CA ALA A 116 -7.22 -16.10 18.48
C ALA A 116 -5.77 -16.53 18.28
N ALA A 117 -5.35 -16.85 17.04
CA ALA A 117 -4.03 -17.40 16.77
C ALA A 117 -3.01 -16.36 16.22
N GLY A 118 -3.48 -15.14 15.92
CA GLY A 118 -2.65 -14.10 15.36
C GLY A 118 -2.61 -14.11 13.83
N ARG A 119 -1.47 -13.74 13.22
CA ARG A 119 -1.35 -13.56 11.77
C ARG A 119 -0.04 -14.09 11.22
N VAL A 120 -0.11 -14.63 10.02
CA VAL A 120 1.02 -14.97 9.17
C VAL A 120 1.05 -14.00 7.99
N TYR A 121 2.24 -13.55 7.64
CA TYR A 121 2.47 -12.45 6.76
C TYR A 121 3.63 -12.77 5.83
N LEU A 122 3.40 -12.75 4.54
CA LEU A 122 4.36 -13.17 3.52
C LEU A 122 4.46 -12.10 2.42
N GLY A 123 5.68 -11.66 2.17
CA GLY A 123 5.95 -10.68 1.13
C GLY A 123 6.79 -9.50 1.61
N ARG A 124 6.77 -8.44 0.81
CA ARG A 124 7.51 -7.20 1.08
C ARG A 124 6.67 -6.23 1.90
N ASP A 125 7.22 -5.77 3.01
CA ASP A 125 6.67 -4.69 3.82
C ASP A 125 7.78 -3.94 4.56
N TYR A 126 7.41 -2.88 5.25
CA TYR A 126 8.30 -2.14 6.13
C TYR A 126 8.78 -2.98 7.31
N GLY A 127 10.04 -2.83 7.67
CA GLY A 127 10.59 -3.49 8.86
C GLY A 127 9.95 -2.99 10.16
N PRO A 128 10.08 -3.74 11.27
CA PRO A 128 9.45 -3.40 12.54
C PRO A 128 9.80 -2.01 13.09
N ALA A 129 11.01 -1.52 12.80
CA ALA A 129 11.48 -0.21 13.25
C ALA A 129 10.81 0.97 12.51
N PHE A 130 10.23 0.74 11.34
CA PHE A 130 9.59 1.79 10.52
C PHE A 130 8.40 2.44 11.23
N TRP A 131 7.50 1.63 11.77
CA TRP A 131 6.27 2.15 12.37
C TRP A 131 6.48 3.03 13.60
N PRO A 132 7.39 2.69 14.55
CA PRO A 132 7.77 3.61 15.62
C PRO A 132 8.38 4.90 15.10
N ALA A 133 9.23 4.83 14.07
CA ALA A 133 9.86 6.00 13.49
C ALA A 133 8.84 6.97 12.88
N VAL A 134 7.90 6.44 12.07
CA VAL A 134 6.80 7.25 11.49
C VAL A 134 5.94 7.90 12.57
N LYS A 135 5.64 7.18 13.66
CA LYS A 135 4.84 7.73 14.77
C LYS A 135 5.56 8.79 15.58
N SER A 136 6.88 8.78 15.57
CA SER A 136 7.71 9.76 16.28
C SER A 136 8.01 11.00 15.44
N ASP A 137 7.76 10.93 14.13
CA ASP A 137 7.97 12.04 13.22
C ASP A 137 6.75 12.97 13.25
N PRO A 138 6.91 14.25 13.66
CA PRO A 138 5.81 15.21 13.69
C PRO A 138 5.22 15.51 12.31
N PHE A 139 5.96 15.25 11.24
CA PHE A 139 5.52 15.43 9.85
C PHE A 139 4.99 14.14 9.20
N GLY A 140 4.90 13.05 9.95
CA GLY A 140 4.35 11.78 9.45
C GLY A 140 5.16 11.15 8.32
N TRP A 141 6.46 11.42 8.26
CA TRP A 141 7.35 11.00 7.17
C TRP A 141 7.08 11.69 5.82
N ASP A 142 6.43 12.84 5.87
CA ASP A 142 6.03 13.63 4.70
C ASP A 142 6.89 14.90 4.52
N GLY A 143 8.07 14.95 5.12
CA GLY A 143 8.98 16.10 5.07
C GLY A 143 10.27 15.86 4.35
#